data_542de49400612ba1b905e4c4e817e35e
#
_entry.id   542de49400612ba1b905e4c4e817e35e
#
_cell.length_a   1.000
_cell.length_b   1.000
_cell.length_c   1.000
_cell.angle_alpha   90.00
_cell.angle_beta   90.00
_cell.angle_gamma   90.00
#
_symmetry.space_group_name_H-M   'P 1'
#
loop_
_entity.id
_entity.type
_entity.pdbx_description
1 polymer ?
#
loop_
_entity_poly.entity_id
_entity_poly.type
_entity_poly.pdbx_seq_one_letter_code
_entity_poly.pdbx_strand_id
1 'polypeptide(L)'
;LTDRETHEFEPYITGFLSNEPEETKGAARGTLYHSILSRMDFGNISGKETFKDYIAKLNIDKKITNEELNSIDLRHFEKFFESNLYKRMRQAFLNGKLYREAPFVMGIDREINGEKETVLVQGIIDAWFTENEDVILMDYKTDRVYGKQGEEELVRRYKLQLDNYAEALRRIT
;
A
#
# COMPACT_ATOMS: atom_id res chain seq x y z
N LEU A 1 20.60 -14.06 -41.73
CA LEU A 1 19.82 -12.90 -41.23
C LEU A 1 18.66 -13.49 -40.43
N THR A 2 18.83 -13.65 -39.15
CA THR A 2 17.82 -14.14 -38.20
C THR A 2 17.17 -12.95 -37.56
N ASP A 3 15.86 -12.79 -37.80
CA ASP A 3 15.01 -11.84 -37.14
C ASP A 3 15.09 -12.09 -35.63
N ARG A 4 15.57 -11.09 -34.90
CA ARG A 4 15.41 -11.01 -33.46
C ARG A 4 14.00 -10.46 -33.22
N GLU A 5 13.08 -11.34 -32.87
CA GLU A 5 11.81 -10.93 -32.29
C GLU A 5 12.12 -10.14 -31.01
N THR A 6 11.90 -8.84 -31.07
CA THR A 6 11.86 -8.00 -29.88
C THR A 6 10.57 -8.35 -29.13
N HIS A 7 10.66 -9.17 -28.09
CA HIS A 7 9.56 -9.30 -27.14
C HIS A 7 9.37 -7.94 -26.48
N GLU A 8 8.32 -7.23 -26.87
CA GLU A 8 7.83 -6.08 -26.15
C GLU A 8 7.50 -6.52 -24.73
N PHE A 9 8.18 -5.92 -23.78
CA PHE A 9 7.97 -6.13 -22.36
C PHE A 9 6.63 -5.48 -22.01
N GLU A 10 5.57 -6.28 -21.88
CA GLU A 10 4.33 -5.80 -21.25
C GLU A 10 4.61 -5.67 -19.75
N PRO A 11 4.57 -4.46 -19.18
CA PRO A 11 4.71 -4.28 -17.73
C PRO A 11 3.56 -5.04 -17.06
N TYR A 12 3.88 -5.95 -16.15
CA TYR A 12 2.88 -6.58 -15.29
C TYR A 12 2.25 -5.50 -14.41
N ILE A 13 1.21 -4.88 -14.93
CA ILE A 13 0.36 -3.98 -14.17
C ILE A 13 -0.44 -4.88 -13.23
N THR A 14 -0.02 -4.91 -11.97
CA THR A 14 -0.81 -5.52 -10.89
C THR A 14 -2.25 -5.04 -11.04
N GLY A 15 -3.21 -5.97 -11.13
CA GLY A 15 -4.60 -5.83 -11.59
C GLY A 15 -5.44 -4.72 -10.96
N PHE A 16 -5.04 -3.47 -11.16
CA PHE A 16 -5.70 -2.25 -10.70
C PHE A 16 -6.65 -1.66 -11.74
N LEU A 17 -6.80 -2.32 -12.91
CA LEU A 17 -7.65 -1.86 -14.01
C LEU A 17 -8.50 -3.01 -14.57
N SER A 18 -9.39 -3.59 -13.74
CA SER A 18 -10.51 -4.34 -14.24
C SER A 18 -11.74 -3.44 -14.31
N ASN A 19 -12.31 -3.36 -15.52
CA ASN A 19 -13.41 -2.46 -15.88
C ASN A 19 -14.77 -3.00 -15.43
N GLU A 20 -15.12 -2.81 -14.14
CA GLU A 20 -16.51 -2.92 -13.71
C GLU A 20 -16.91 -1.78 -12.75
N PRO A 21 -18.15 -1.23 -12.83
CA PRO A 21 -18.51 0.03 -12.14
C PRO A 21 -18.44 0.00 -10.61
N GLU A 22 -18.57 -1.16 -9.94
CA GLU A 22 -18.40 -1.29 -8.50
C GLU A 22 -16.92 -1.44 -8.10
N GLU A 23 -16.12 -2.10 -8.91
CA GLU A 23 -14.68 -2.22 -8.72
C GLU A 23 -13.97 -0.87 -8.91
N THR A 24 -14.40 -0.04 -9.86
CA THR A 24 -13.84 1.32 -10.04
C THR A 24 -14.03 2.22 -8.83
N LYS A 25 -15.18 2.14 -8.15
CA LYS A 25 -15.42 2.88 -6.89
C LYS A 25 -14.56 2.36 -5.74
N GLY A 26 -14.33 1.05 -5.69
CA GLY A 26 -13.43 0.42 -4.72
C GLY A 26 -11.98 0.85 -4.95
N ALA A 27 -11.50 0.82 -6.18
CA ALA A 27 -10.17 1.23 -6.57
C ALA A 27 -9.93 2.72 -6.30
N ALA A 28 -10.85 3.61 -6.69
CA ALA A 28 -10.75 5.04 -6.41
C ALA A 28 -10.68 5.35 -4.91
N ARG A 29 -11.49 4.65 -4.09
CA ARG A 29 -11.43 4.76 -2.63
C ARG A 29 -10.07 4.28 -2.08
N GLY A 30 -9.56 3.15 -2.60
CA GLY A 30 -8.24 2.64 -2.24
C GLY A 30 -7.17 3.70 -2.49
N THR A 31 -7.09 4.22 -3.71
CA THR A 31 -6.12 5.26 -4.09
C THR A 31 -6.23 6.50 -3.21
N LEU A 32 -7.44 6.96 -2.90
CA LEU A 32 -7.67 8.10 -2.02
C LEU A 32 -7.12 7.83 -0.60
N TYR A 33 -7.42 6.67 -0.02
CA TYR A 33 -6.98 6.33 1.34
C TYR A 33 -5.46 6.16 1.42
N HIS A 34 -4.82 5.51 0.43
CA HIS A 34 -3.36 5.46 0.32
C HIS A 34 -2.76 6.87 0.24
N SER A 35 -3.31 7.73 -0.62
CA SER A 35 -2.87 9.12 -0.77
C SER A 35 -2.99 9.93 0.53
N ILE A 36 -4.03 9.71 1.34
CA ILE A 36 -4.21 10.35 2.63
C ILE A 36 -3.17 9.84 3.64
N LEU A 37 -3.00 8.51 3.75
CA LEU A 37 -2.09 7.89 4.71
C LEU A 37 -0.62 8.17 4.39
N SER A 38 -0.26 8.20 3.09
CA SER A 38 1.11 8.49 2.67
C SER A 38 1.59 9.89 3.06
N ARG A 39 0.67 10.86 3.14
CA ARG A 39 0.98 12.25 3.49
C ARG A 39 0.70 12.60 4.96
N MET A 40 0.11 11.67 5.70
CA MET A 40 -0.34 11.95 7.06
C MET A 40 0.82 12.25 8.01
N ASP A 41 0.72 13.34 8.75
CA ASP A 41 1.63 13.67 9.86
C ASP A 41 1.17 12.95 11.13
N PHE A 42 1.73 11.78 11.37
CA PHE A 42 1.43 10.95 12.55
C PHE A 42 1.80 11.64 13.88
N GLY A 43 2.65 12.65 13.85
CA GLY A 43 2.99 13.42 15.05
C GLY A 43 1.84 14.31 15.51
N ASN A 44 1.17 14.96 14.58
CA ASN A 44 0.13 15.96 14.84
C ASN A 44 -1.30 15.41 14.75
N ILE A 45 -1.52 14.30 14.06
CA ILE A 45 -2.83 13.67 13.94
C ILE A 45 -2.93 12.59 15.01
N SER A 46 -3.80 12.76 16.00
CA SER A 46 -3.94 11.85 17.13
C SER A 46 -5.35 11.28 17.30
N GLY A 47 -6.27 11.64 16.44
CA GLY A 47 -7.66 11.19 16.50
C GLY A 47 -8.56 11.89 15.49
N LYS A 48 -9.87 11.67 15.65
CA LYS A 48 -10.89 12.11 14.71
C LYS A 48 -10.86 13.59 14.40
N GLU A 49 -10.76 14.46 15.41
CA GLU A 49 -10.86 15.90 15.20
C GLU A 49 -9.62 16.44 14.46
N THR A 50 -8.42 16.06 14.89
CA THR A 50 -7.18 16.46 14.20
C THR A 50 -7.11 15.87 12.78
N PHE A 51 -7.73 14.71 12.54
CA PHE A 51 -7.84 14.13 11.22
C PHE A 51 -8.82 14.89 10.32
N LYS A 52 -9.96 15.37 10.85
CA LYS A 52 -10.88 16.24 10.09
C LYS A 52 -10.19 17.50 9.62
N ASP A 53 -9.43 18.15 10.51
CA ASP A 53 -8.68 19.36 10.16
C ASP A 53 -7.64 19.06 9.06
N TYR A 54 -6.98 17.89 9.15
CA TYR A 54 -6.01 17.46 8.17
C TYR A 54 -6.63 17.24 6.79
N ILE A 55 -7.75 16.49 6.67
CA ILE A 55 -8.39 16.25 5.38
C ILE A 55 -9.00 17.54 4.79
N ALA A 56 -9.53 18.44 5.64
CA ALA A 56 -9.97 19.75 5.21
C ALA A 56 -8.82 20.57 4.62
N LYS A 57 -7.63 20.52 5.25
CA LYS A 57 -6.43 21.13 4.71
C LYS A 57 -6.00 20.52 3.40
N LEU A 58 -6.03 19.20 3.25
CA LEU A 58 -5.73 18.54 1.96
C LEU A 58 -6.65 19.04 0.83
N ASN A 59 -7.92 19.28 1.13
CA ASN A 59 -8.87 19.83 0.17
C ASN A 59 -8.56 21.31 -0.16
N ILE A 60 -8.28 22.15 0.82
CA ILE A 60 -7.86 23.55 0.61
C ILE A 60 -6.59 23.60 -0.26
N ASP A 61 -5.62 22.72 0.01
CA ASP A 61 -4.36 22.62 -0.71
C ASP A 61 -4.51 21.91 -2.08
N LYS A 62 -5.75 21.60 -2.50
CA LYS A 62 -6.10 20.91 -3.76
C LYS A 62 -5.40 19.57 -3.94
N LYS A 63 -5.12 18.86 -2.86
CA LYS A 63 -4.57 17.51 -2.85
C LYS A 63 -5.67 16.44 -2.97
N ILE A 64 -6.88 16.77 -2.55
CA ILE A 64 -8.10 16.00 -2.75
C ILE A 64 -9.21 16.94 -3.22
N THR A 65 -10.15 16.41 -4.01
CA THR A 65 -11.33 17.14 -4.50
C THR A 65 -12.42 17.21 -3.45
N ASN A 66 -13.44 18.05 -3.66
CA ASN A 66 -14.62 18.08 -2.81
C ASN A 66 -15.39 16.75 -2.82
N GLU A 67 -15.43 16.07 -3.98
CA GLU A 67 -16.08 14.78 -4.13
C GLU A 67 -15.35 13.71 -3.32
N GLU A 68 -14.01 13.68 -3.40
CA GLU A 68 -13.18 12.80 -2.59
C GLU A 68 -13.33 13.07 -1.10
N LEU A 69 -13.29 14.35 -0.68
CA LEU A 69 -13.51 14.73 0.71
C LEU A 69 -14.84 14.19 1.25
N ASN A 70 -15.92 14.34 0.48
CA ASN A 70 -17.26 13.88 0.86
C ASN A 70 -17.40 12.34 0.85
N SER A 71 -16.51 11.63 0.15
CA SER A 71 -16.50 10.16 0.07
C SER A 71 -15.78 9.48 1.22
N ILE A 72 -15.03 10.24 2.04
CA ILE A 72 -14.24 9.69 3.15
C ILE A 72 -15.15 9.22 4.28
N ASP A 73 -15.12 7.92 4.59
CA ASP A 73 -15.77 7.39 5.77
C ASP A 73 -14.86 7.51 7.01
N LEU A 74 -15.13 8.50 7.82
CA LEU A 74 -14.35 8.78 9.04
C LEU A 74 -14.30 7.61 10.03
N ARG A 75 -15.29 6.71 10.01
CA ARG A 75 -15.34 5.56 10.93
C ARG A 75 -14.20 4.57 10.69
N HIS A 76 -13.71 4.47 9.45
CA HIS A 76 -12.55 3.64 9.13
C HIS A 76 -11.29 4.17 9.80
N PHE A 77 -11.11 5.49 9.75
CA PHE A 77 -9.95 6.15 10.37
C PHE A 77 -10.05 6.19 11.90
N GLU A 78 -11.26 6.34 12.48
CA GLU A 78 -11.46 6.25 13.92
C GLU A 78 -10.96 4.91 14.48
N LYS A 79 -11.37 3.79 13.87
CA LYS A 79 -10.90 2.46 14.24
C LYS A 79 -9.39 2.32 14.10
N PHE A 80 -8.82 2.92 13.06
CA PHE A 80 -7.37 2.92 12.86
C PHE A 80 -6.67 3.68 13.99
N PHE A 81 -7.11 4.88 14.37
CA PHE A 81 -6.51 5.66 15.45
C PHE A 81 -6.59 4.98 16.82
N GLU A 82 -7.63 4.20 17.06
CA GLU A 82 -7.80 3.40 18.29
C GLU A 82 -6.90 2.15 18.32
N SER A 83 -6.41 1.73 17.16
CA SER A 83 -5.66 0.48 17.03
C SER A 83 -4.26 0.54 17.66
N ASN A 84 -3.76 -0.62 18.04
CA ASN A 84 -2.38 -0.76 18.48
C ASN A 84 -1.38 -0.47 17.36
N LEU A 85 -1.76 -0.81 16.13
CA LEU A 85 -0.94 -0.53 14.94
C LEU A 85 -0.68 0.96 14.78
N TYR A 86 -1.72 1.80 14.89
CA TYR A 86 -1.54 3.25 14.81
C TYR A 86 -0.57 3.80 15.85
N LYS A 87 -0.66 3.33 17.11
CA LYS A 87 0.24 3.76 18.18
C LYS A 87 1.70 3.43 17.87
N ARG A 88 1.96 2.24 17.35
CA ARG A 88 3.28 1.78 16.92
C ARG A 88 3.82 2.58 15.74
N MET A 89 2.99 2.80 14.71
CA MET A 89 3.33 3.64 13.56
C MET A 89 3.67 5.07 13.99
N ARG A 90 2.86 5.65 14.88
CA ARG A 90 3.11 6.99 15.43
C ARG A 90 4.44 7.06 16.18
N GLN A 91 4.73 6.07 17.00
CA GLN A 91 6.02 6.01 17.70
C GLN A 91 7.20 5.86 16.73
N ALA A 92 7.06 5.02 15.72
CA ALA A 92 8.06 4.88 14.67
C ALA A 92 8.26 6.17 13.88
N PHE A 93 7.17 6.88 13.56
CA PHE A 93 7.22 8.18 12.88
C PHE A 93 7.99 9.22 13.71
N LEU A 94 7.70 9.34 14.99
CA LEU A 94 8.37 10.28 15.90
C LEU A 94 9.86 9.97 16.07
N ASN A 95 10.24 8.71 15.90
CA ASN A 95 11.63 8.25 15.94
C ASN A 95 12.35 8.29 14.58
N GLY A 96 11.69 8.77 13.52
CA GLY A 96 12.23 8.79 12.16
C GLY A 96 12.42 7.41 11.54
N LYS A 97 11.65 6.41 12.00
CA LYS A 97 11.74 5.00 11.60
C LYS A 97 10.53 4.50 10.81
N LEU A 98 9.59 5.36 10.44
CA LEU A 98 8.45 5.04 9.57
C LEU A 98 8.77 5.47 8.14
N TYR A 99 8.75 4.53 7.22
CA TYR A 99 8.96 4.72 5.79
C TYR A 99 7.65 4.47 5.06
N ARG A 100 7.34 5.30 4.05
CA ARG A 100 6.08 5.25 3.29
C ARG A 100 6.37 5.44 1.82
N GLU A 101 5.51 4.85 0.96
CA GLU A 101 5.65 4.93 -0.50
C GLU A 101 7.08 4.58 -0.94
N ALA A 102 7.63 3.48 -0.40
CA ALA A 102 9.00 3.09 -0.66
C ALA A 102 9.10 2.30 -1.97
N PRO A 103 9.67 2.87 -3.05
CA PRO A 103 9.82 2.15 -4.30
C PRO A 103 10.92 1.10 -4.19
N PHE A 104 10.74 -0.03 -4.88
CA PHE A 104 11.77 -1.05 -5.01
C PHE A 104 11.82 -1.63 -6.42
N VAL A 105 13.01 -2.12 -6.78
CA VAL A 105 13.25 -2.94 -7.96
C VAL A 105 14.17 -4.08 -7.55
N MET A 106 13.82 -5.32 -7.84
CA MET A 106 14.66 -6.48 -7.55
C MET A 106 14.60 -7.52 -8.67
N GLY A 107 15.70 -8.23 -8.90
CA GLY A 107 15.73 -9.42 -9.75
C GLY A 107 15.36 -10.66 -8.94
N ILE A 108 14.48 -11.50 -9.47
CA ILE A 108 14.13 -12.81 -8.92
C ILE A 108 14.50 -13.87 -9.96
N ASP A 109 15.36 -14.81 -9.56
CA ASP A 109 15.70 -15.94 -10.44
C ASP A 109 14.53 -16.92 -10.48
N ARG A 110 14.10 -17.24 -11.68
CA ARG A 110 13.03 -18.19 -11.98
C ARG A 110 13.52 -19.20 -13.01
N GLU A 111 13.01 -20.41 -12.93
CA GLU A 111 13.18 -21.41 -13.97
C GLU A 111 12.00 -21.28 -14.95
N ILE A 112 12.27 -20.89 -16.18
CA ILE A 112 11.29 -20.73 -17.26
C ILE A 112 11.73 -21.66 -18.38
N ASN A 113 10.90 -22.64 -18.74
CA ASN A 113 11.18 -23.63 -19.78
C ASN A 113 12.49 -24.43 -19.56
N GLY A 114 12.91 -24.63 -18.31
CA GLY A 114 14.15 -25.35 -17.95
C GLY A 114 15.41 -24.49 -17.97
N GLU A 115 15.30 -23.21 -18.24
CA GLU A 115 16.40 -22.23 -18.18
C GLU A 115 16.22 -21.27 -16.98
N LYS A 116 17.35 -20.88 -16.38
CA LYS A 116 17.33 -19.88 -15.31
C LYS A 116 17.28 -18.48 -15.91
N GLU A 117 16.21 -17.77 -15.60
CA GLU A 117 16.02 -16.39 -16.03
C GLU A 117 15.83 -15.49 -14.81
N THR A 118 16.40 -14.27 -14.88
CA THR A 118 16.16 -13.25 -13.86
C THR A 118 15.00 -12.37 -14.29
N VAL A 119 13.88 -12.45 -13.55
CA VAL A 119 12.70 -11.63 -13.75
C VAL A 119 12.81 -10.39 -12.86
N LEU A 120 12.65 -9.20 -13.45
CA LEU A 120 12.59 -7.95 -12.69
C LEU A 120 11.20 -7.79 -12.05
N VAL A 121 11.18 -7.59 -10.74
CA VAL A 121 9.99 -7.25 -9.97
C VAL A 121 10.16 -5.85 -9.41
N GLN A 122 9.17 -5.00 -9.66
CA GLN A 122 9.16 -3.62 -9.16
C GLN A 122 7.82 -3.32 -8.48
N GLY A 123 7.83 -2.40 -7.54
CA GLY A 123 6.64 -1.98 -6.83
C GLY A 123 6.90 -0.83 -5.88
N ILE A 124 5.86 -0.47 -5.15
CA ILE A 124 5.91 0.53 -4.08
C ILE A 124 5.34 -0.13 -2.84
N ILE A 125 6.11 -0.13 -1.75
CA ILE A 125 5.68 -0.60 -0.44
C ILE A 125 4.93 0.54 0.23
N ASP A 126 3.67 0.33 0.61
CA ASP A 126 2.82 1.36 1.18
C ASP A 126 3.43 1.98 2.44
N ALA A 127 3.80 1.12 3.39
CA ALA A 127 4.51 1.54 4.58
C ALA A 127 5.27 0.37 5.24
N TRP A 128 6.35 0.72 5.91
CA TRP A 128 7.06 -0.18 6.82
C TRP A 128 7.78 0.62 7.90
N PHE A 129 8.06 -0.01 9.02
CA PHE A 129 8.82 0.61 10.11
C PHE A 129 9.65 -0.42 10.86
N THR A 130 10.65 0.06 11.61
CA THR A 130 11.45 -0.80 12.49
C THR A 130 11.06 -0.62 13.94
N GLU A 131 10.92 -1.73 14.66
CA GLU A 131 10.61 -1.79 16.09
C GLU A 131 11.36 -2.96 16.71
N ASN A 132 12.20 -2.69 17.73
CA ASN A 132 13.00 -3.72 18.44
C ASN A 132 13.76 -4.68 17.51
N GLU A 133 14.42 -4.19 16.48
CA GLU A 133 15.14 -4.95 15.45
C GLU A 133 14.22 -5.67 14.43
N ASP A 134 12.93 -5.72 14.67
CA ASP A 134 11.96 -6.27 13.71
C ASP A 134 11.57 -5.23 12.64
N VAL A 135 11.31 -5.72 11.44
CA VAL A 135 10.72 -4.94 10.35
C VAL A 135 9.24 -5.26 10.26
N ILE A 136 8.40 -4.24 10.43
CA ILE A 136 6.95 -4.34 10.32
C ILE A 136 6.52 -3.80 8.97
N LEU A 137 6.07 -4.69 8.10
CA LEU A 137 5.58 -4.39 6.76
C LEU A 137 4.08 -4.20 6.78
N MET A 138 3.59 -3.18 6.06
CA MET A 138 2.17 -2.87 5.94
C MET A 138 1.78 -2.61 4.49
N ASP A 139 0.57 -3.06 4.15
CA ASP A 139 -0.07 -2.85 2.87
C ASP A 139 -1.54 -2.50 3.14
N TYR A 140 -1.97 -1.32 2.70
CA TYR A 140 -3.31 -0.80 2.99
C TYR A 140 -4.32 -1.39 2.01
N LYS A 141 -5.36 -2.03 2.53
CA LYS A 141 -6.44 -2.59 1.72
C LYS A 141 -7.79 -2.04 2.14
N THR A 142 -8.60 -1.68 1.17
CA THR A 142 -9.98 -1.18 1.38
C THR A 142 -11.03 -2.22 1.01
N ASP A 143 -10.61 -3.48 0.84
CA ASP A 143 -11.51 -4.60 0.61
C ASP A 143 -12.51 -4.77 1.75
N ARG A 144 -13.74 -5.13 1.41
CA ARG A 144 -14.74 -5.51 2.41
C ARG A 144 -14.55 -6.96 2.79
N VAL A 145 -14.27 -7.20 4.07
CA VAL A 145 -14.02 -8.55 4.61
C VAL A 145 -15.10 -8.89 5.60
N TYR A 146 -15.66 -10.08 5.48
CA TYR A 146 -16.71 -10.60 6.35
C TYR A 146 -16.27 -11.90 7.01
N GLY A 147 -16.07 -11.85 8.34
CA GLY A 147 -15.69 -13.00 9.15
C GLY A 147 -14.30 -13.58 8.84
N LYS A 148 -13.93 -14.63 9.55
CA LYS A 148 -12.60 -15.26 9.43
C LYS A 148 -12.29 -15.78 8.02
N GLN A 149 -13.27 -16.35 7.36
CA GLN A 149 -13.09 -16.90 6.01
C GLN A 149 -12.75 -15.81 4.99
N GLY A 150 -13.37 -14.63 5.11
CA GLY A 150 -13.00 -13.47 4.29
C GLY A 150 -11.60 -12.95 4.59
N GLU A 151 -11.18 -12.95 5.86
CA GLU A 151 -9.83 -12.58 6.26
C GLU A 151 -8.78 -13.54 5.68
N GLU A 152 -9.02 -14.85 5.76
CA GLU A 152 -8.13 -15.88 5.19
C GLU A 152 -8.01 -15.75 3.67
N GLU A 153 -9.11 -15.47 2.98
CA GLU A 153 -9.11 -15.23 1.54
C GLU A 153 -8.32 -13.97 1.17
N LEU A 154 -8.46 -12.89 1.94
CA LEU A 154 -7.71 -11.66 1.74
C LEU A 154 -6.20 -11.92 1.90
N VAL A 155 -5.81 -12.60 2.98
CA VAL A 155 -4.41 -12.97 3.22
C VAL A 155 -3.87 -13.81 2.07
N ARG A 156 -4.61 -14.81 1.59
CA ARG A 156 -4.22 -15.66 0.47
C ARG A 156 -4.01 -14.85 -0.81
N ARG A 157 -4.93 -13.91 -1.10
CA ARG A 157 -4.89 -13.08 -2.31
C ARG A 157 -3.65 -12.18 -2.36
N TYR A 158 -3.30 -11.57 -1.25
CA TYR A 158 -2.19 -10.61 -1.17
C TYR A 158 -0.87 -11.20 -0.69
N LYS A 159 -0.84 -12.51 -0.38
CA LYS A 159 0.37 -13.18 0.12
C LYS A 159 1.58 -12.99 -0.78
N LEU A 160 1.43 -13.20 -2.09
CA LEU A 160 2.54 -13.06 -3.03
C LEU A 160 3.09 -11.63 -3.07
N GLN A 161 2.21 -10.63 -2.98
CA GLN A 161 2.61 -9.22 -2.91
C GLN A 161 3.43 -8.96 -1.65
N LEU A 162 2.94 -9.40 -0.49
CA LEU A 162 3.64 -9.24 0.78
C LEU A 162 4.96 -10.00 0.83
N ASP A 163 5.04 -11.22 0.26
CA ASP A 163 6.27 -11.99 0.16
C ASP A 163 7.33 -11.25 -0.68
N ASN A 164 6.93 -10.64 -1.80
CA ASN A 164 7.81 -9.83 -2.64
C ASN A 164 8.29 -8.57 -1.91
N TYR A 165 7.41 -7.90 -1.18
CA TYR A 165 7.76 -6.72 -0.37
C TYR A 165 8.74 -7.09 0.76
N ALA A 166 8.49 -8.20 1.46
CA ALA A 166 9.37 -8.69 2.51
C ALA A 166 10.75 -9.05 1.95
N GLU A 167 10.82 -9.68 0.78
CA GLU A 167 12.09 -9.99 0.12
C GLU A 167 12.84 -8.73 -0.31
N ALA A 168 12.13 -7.73 -0.85
CA ALA A 168 12.73 -6.44 -1.19
C ALA A 168 13.34 -5.77 0.03
N LEU A 169 12.62 -5.74 1.17
CA LEU A 169 13.10 -5.17 2.42
C LEU A 169 14.34 -5.90 2.96
N ARG A 170 14.37 -7.24 2.95
CA ARG A 170 15.55 -8.02 3.37
C ARG A 170 16.83 -7.70 2.60
N ARG A 171 16.69 -7.21 1.36
CA ARG A 171 17.85 -6.85 0.52
C ARG A 171 18.38 -5.45 0.77
N ILE A 172 17.61 -4.58 1.41
CA ILE A 172 17.94 -3.16 1.60
C ILE A 172 18.10 -2.77 3.08
N THR A 173 17.65 -3.62 4.02
CA THR A 173 17.81 -3.43 5.47
C THR A 173 18.80 -4.45 6.05
#